data_28118bf1ecd4a3cbf00b6eb187388f1e
#
_entry.id   28118bf1ecd4a3cbf00b6eb187388f1e
#
_cell.length_a   1.000
_cell.length_b   1.000
_cell.length_c   1.000
_cell.angle_alpha   90.00
_cell.angle_beta   90.00
_cell.angle_gamma   90.00
#
_symmetry.space_group_name_H-M   'P 1'
#
loop_
_entity.id
_entity.type
_entity.pdbx_description
1 polymer ?
#
loop_
_entity_poly.entity_id
_entity_poly.type
_entity_poly.pdbx_seq_one_letter_code
_entity_poly.pdbx_strand_id
1 'polypeptide(L)'
;MPLLAQMPQLPAAPPLPHKALPEMRDVPPPPVWWLPWVIGLLTLLLLGLIIWLILRPKPAAHIPARQPLSSTLRALSDLRSRVTSIPPSEMSHRISLILRRYLTERYAVPATARTTAEIFSHLRQFQAGVPVPRAEGAWKERFAPVARLCDDMSFMPAPRTVDESMALVDLAIARVEEERV
;
A
#
# COMPACT_ATOMS: atom_id res chain seq x y z
N MET A 1 95.92 9.63 -36.43
CA MET A 1 95.47 10.74 -37.30
C MET A 1 93.98 10.51 -37.62
N PRO A 2 93.05 11.29 -37.07
CA PRO A 2 91.62 11.17 -37.43
C PRO A 2 91.30 12.29 -38.44
N LEU A 3 90.91 11.91 -39.61
CA LEU A 3 90.28 12.77 -40.58
C LEU A 3 88.81 12.89 -40.21
N LEU A 4 88.43 13.94 -39.45
CA LEU A 4 87.07 14.35 -39.23
C LEU A 4 86.50 14.86 -40.56
N ALA A 5 85.60 14.08 -41.17
CA ALA A 5 84.84 14.50 -42.30
C ALA A 5 83.94 15.67 -41.92
N GLN A 6 84.26 16.86 -42.46
CA GLN A 6 83.40 18.03 -42.42
C GLN A 6 82.20 17.75 -43.31
N MET A 7 81.06 17.39 -42.70
CA MET A 7 79.75 17.36 -43.37
C MET A 7 79.34 18.81 -43.71
N PRO A 8 79.05 19.13 -44.97
CA PRO A 8 78.55 20.45 -45.35
C PRO A 8 77.16 20.63 -44.65
N GLN A 9 77.09 21.67 -43.82
CA GLN A 9 75.80 22.07 -43.25
C GLN A 9 74.92 22.63 -44.38
N LEU A 10 73.83 21.87 -44.63
CA LEU A 10 72.77 22.37 -45.50
C LEU A 10 72.20 23.66 -44.93
N PRO A 11 72.01 24.71 -45.74
CA PRO A 11 71.36 25.91 -45.28
C PRO A 11 69.96 25.62 -44.75
N ALA A 12 69.66 26.10 -43.53
CA ALA A 12 68.39 25.99 -42.93
C ALA A 12 67.29 26.51 -43.87
N ALA A 13 66.31 25.65 -44.18
CA ALA A 13 65.20 26.05 -45.00
C ALA A 13 64.48 27.24 -44.37
N PRO A 14 64.09 28.26 -45.13
CA PRO A 14 63.36 29.40 -44.60
C PRO A 14 62.07 28.93 -43.93
N PRO A 15 61.68 29.48 -42.77
CA PRO A 15 60.48 29.13 -42.08
C PRO A 15 59.29 29.35 -43.04
N LEU A 16 58.53 28.27 -43.27
CA LEU A 16 57.27 28.36 -44.01
C LEU A 16 56.37 29.40 -43.32
N PRO A 17 55.78 30.34 -44.07
CA PRO A 17 54.83 31.27 -43.49
C PRO A 17 53.65 30.48 -42.96
N HIS A 18 53.68 30.20 -41.68
CA HIS A 18 52.52 29.67 -41.00
C HIS A 18 51.43 30.73 -41.10
N LYS A 19 50.46 30.49 -41.99
CA LYS A 19 49.20 31.20 -41.94
C LYS A 19 48.70 31.01 -40.54
N ALA A 20 48.71 32.05 -39.70
CA ALA A 20 48.15 31.99 -38.34
C ALA A 20 46.80 31.37 -38.49
N LEU A 21 46.62 30.16 -37.88
CA LEU A 21 45.32 29.55 -37.81
C LEU A 21 44.38 30.58 -37.20
N PRO A 22 43.21 30.85 -37.80
CA PRO A 22 42.25 31.78 -37.22
C PRO A 22 42.03 31.36 -35.78
N GLU A 23 42.35 32.29 -34.86
CA GLU A 23 42.16 32.11 -33.45
C GLU A 23 40.75 31.55 -33.24
N MET A 24 40.66 30.39 -32.61
CA MET A 24 39.39 29.71 -32.40
C MET A 24 38.52 30.67 -31.60
N ARG A 25 37.66 31.39 -32.29
CA ARG A 25 36.72 32.32 -31.66
C ARG A 25 35.81 31.51 -30.79
N ASP A 26 35.93 31.65 -29.47
CA ASP A 26 35.03 31.05 -28.51
C ASP A 26 33.61 31.44 -28.89
N VAL A 27 32.90 30.50 -29.54
CA VAL A 27 31.49 30.69 -29.86
C VAL A 27 30.76 30.56 -28.55
N PRO A 28 30.14 31.63 -28.03
CA PRO A 28 29.40 31.52 -26.79
C PRO A 28 28.33 30.45 -26.97
N PRO A 29 28.15 29.55 -25.96
CA PRO A 29 27.13 28.50 -26.04
C PRO A 29 25.76 29.13 -26.30
N PRO A 30 24.92 28.52 -27.13
CA PRO A 30 23.60 29.07 -27.45
C PRO A 30 22.83 29.33 -26.16
N PRO A 31 22.14 30.47 -26.03
CA PRO A 31 21.40 30.82 -24.84
C PRO A 31 20.26 29.80 -24.67
N VAL A 32 20.44 28.90 -23.71
CA VAL A 32 19.45 27.84 -23.39
C VAL A 32 18.39 28.38 -22.43
N TRP A 33 17.76 29.51 -22.77
CA TRP A 33 16.75 30.18 -21.98
C TRP A 33 15.49 29.29 -21.74
N TRP A 34 15.29 28.31 -22.59
CA TRP A 34 14.19 27.33 -22.46
C TRP A 34 14.48 26.21 -21.46
N LEU A 35 15.75 25.96 -21.08
CA LEU A 35 16.16 24.88 -20.17
C LEU A 35 15.46 24.93 -18.81
N PRO A 36 15.36 26.09 -18.11
CA PRO A 36 14.65 26.16 -16.83
C PRO A 36 13.16 25.81 -16.95
N TRP A 37 12.54 26.14 -18.10
CA TRP A 37 11.13 25.79 -18.34
C TRP A 37 10.93 24.28 -18.53
N VAL A 38 11.85 23.61 -19.23
CA VAL A 38 11.80 22.16 -19.42
C VAL A 38 12.04 21.44 -18.08
N ILE A 39 13.00 21.90 -17.28
CA ILE A 39 13.25 21.35 -15.94
C ILE A 39 12.02 21.56 -15.04
N GLY A 40 11.42 22.74 -15.05
CA GLY A 40 10.20 23.04 -14.28
C GLY A 40 9.03 22.15 -14.68
N LEU A 41 8.81 21.94 -15.98
CA LEU A 41 7.76 21.05 -16.48
C LEU A 41 8.01 19.60 -16.08
N LEU A 42 9.26 19.13 -16.19
CA LEU A 42 9.62 17.75 -15.82
C LEU A 42 9.42 17.49 -14.32
N THR A 43 9.81 18.44 -13.47
CA THR A 43 9.62 18.34 -12.01
C THR A 43 8.13 18.34 -11.66
N LEU A 44 7.30 19.16 -12.32
CA LEU A 44 5.86 19.18 -12.12
C LEU A 44 5.20 17.86 -12.54
N LEU A 45 5.61 17.28 -13.68
CA LEU A 45 5.13 15.99 -14.14
C LEU A 45 5.52 14.86 -13.18
N LEU A 46 6.76 14.86 -12.69
CA LEU A 46 7.24 13.87 -11.73
C LEU A 46 6.47 13.96 -10.42
N LEU A 47 6.26 15.18 -9.90
CA LEU A 47 5.48 15.42 -8.71
C LEU A 47 4.02 14.94 -8.88
N GLY A 48 3.41 15.27 -10.02
CA GLY A 48 2.06 14.80 -10.37
C GLY A 48 1.97 13.28 -10.44
N LEU A 49 2.98 12.62 -11.02
CA LEU A 49 3.08 11.16 -11.09
C LEU A 49 3.19 10.54 -9.69
N ILE A 50 4.02 11.12 -8.82
CA ILE A 50 4.19 10.65 -7.44
C ILE A 50 2.87 10.79 -6.68
N ILE A 51 2.22 11.95 -6.76
CA ILE A 51 0.92 12.18 -6.12
C ILE A 51 -0.12 11.19 -6.67
N TRP A 52 -0.17 10.99 -7.98
CA TRP A 52 -1.07 10.02 -8.60
C TRP A 52 -0.81 8.58 -8.14
N LEU A 53 0.46 8.16 -8.01
CA LEU A 53 0.84 6.84 -7.49
C LEU A 53 0.45 6.64 -6.03
N ILE A 54 0.55 7.71 -5.21
CA ILE A 54 0.16 7.68 -3.78
C ILE A 54 -1.36 7.63 -3.63
N LEU A 55 -2.08 8.44 -4.42
CA LEU A 55 -3.55 8.50 -4.39
C LEU A 55 -4.20 7.35 -5.17
N ARG A 56 -3.44 6.64 -6.01
CA ARG A 56 -3.98 5.50 -6.74
C ARG A 56 -4.45 4.45 -5.73
N PRO A 57 -5.78 4.15 -5.66
CA PRO A 57 -6.25 3.09 -4.79
C PRO A 57 -5.48 1.83 -5.20
N LYS A 58 -4.68 1.28 -4.28
CA LYS A 58 -4.00 0.01 -4.53
C LYS A 58 -5.08 -0.96 -5.01
N PRO A 59 -4.96 -1.54 -6.22
CA PRO A 59 -5.89 -2.57 -6.63
C PRO A 59 -5.86 -3.59 -5.49
N ALA A 60 -7.02 -3.79 -4.85
CA ALA A 60 -7.14 -4.83 -3.85
C ALA A 60 -6.59 -6.08 -4.53
N ALA A 61 -5.48 -6.58 -4.02
CA ALA A 61 -4.85 -7.77 -4.57
C ALA A 61 -5.97 -8.77 -4.72
N HIS A 62 -6.32 -9.12 -5.96
CA HIS A 62 -7.26 -10.19 -6.25
C HIS A 62 -6.58 -11.46 -5.74
N ILE A 63 -6.71 -11.65 -4.42
CA ILE A 63 -6.40 -12.93 -3.81
C ILE A 63 -7.37 -13.88 -4.51
N PRO A 64 -6.84 -14.89 -5.24
CA PRO A 64 -7.69 -15.83 -5.94
C PRO A 64 -8.73 -16.30 -4.93
N ALA A 65 -9.98 -16.34 -5.33
CA ALA A 65 -11.15 -16.56 -4.49
C ALA A 65 -11.01 -17.86 -3.66
N ARG A 66 -10.11 -17.83 -2.69
CA ARG A 66 -10.15 -18.74 -1.55
C ARG A 66 -11.48 -18.42 -0.92
N GLN A 67 -12.35 -19.41 -0.90
CA GLN A 67 -13.69 -19.27 -0.30
C GLN A 67 -13.50 -18.55 1.04
N PRO A 68 -13.84 -17.26 1.15
CA PRO A 68 -13.52 -16.45 2.32
C PRO A 68 -14.10 -17.06 3.59
N LEU A 69 -15.20 -17.77 3.46
CA LEU A 69 -15.88 -18.52 4.52
C LEU A 69 -14.99 -19.64 5.09
N SER A 70 -14.40 -20.49 4.23
CA SER A 70 -13.60 -21.63 4.71
C SER A 70 -12.29 -21.20 5.35
N SER A 71 -11.66 -20.12 4.85
CA SER A 71 -10.45 -19.57 5.45
C SER A 71 -10.72 -18.92 6.81
N THR A 72 -11.84 -18.22 6.93
CA THR A 72 -12.27 -17.59 8.19
C THR A 72 -12.63 -18.64 9.26
N LEU A 73 -13.39 -19.67 8.89
CA LEU A 73 -13.72 -20.76 9.82
C LEU A 73 -12.47 -21.49 10.32
N ARG A 74 -11.49 -21.76 9.44
CA ARG A 74 -10.22 -22.34 9.87
C ARG A 74 -9.46 -21.44 10.83
N ALA A 75 -9.38 -20.13 10.55
CA ALA A 75 -8.71 -19.19 11.43
C ALA A 75 -9.38 -19.08 12.80
N LEU A 76 -10.73 -19.08 12.86
CA LEU A 76 -11.47 -19.07 14.10
C LEU A 76 -11.33 -20.39 14.87
N SER A 77 -11.34 -21.56 14.19
CA SER A 77 -11.13 -22.87 14.84
C SER A 77 -9.71 -23.01 15.40
N ASP A 78 -8.69 -22.50 14.69
CA ASP A 78 -7.31 -22.45 15.22
C ASP A 78 -7.23 -21.54 16.46
N LEU A 79 -7.92 -20.40 16.43
CA LEU A 79 -7.98 -19.50 17.57
C LEU A 79 -8.69 -20.14 18.77
N ARG A 80 -9.77 -20.89 18.53
CA ARG A 80 -10.48 -21.66 19.54
C ARG A 80 -9.59 -22.67 20.25
N SER A 81 -8.74 -23.39 19.52
CA SER A 81 -7.81 -24.35 20.09
C SER A 81 -6.74 -23.72 21.00
N ARG A 82 -6.51 -22.42 20.87
CA ARG A 82 -5.50 -21.65 21.62
C ARG A 82 -6.09 -20.74 22.69
N VAL A 83 -7.39 -20.83 22.99
CA VAL A 83 -8.09 -19.89 23.88
C VAL A 83 -7.47 -19.83 25.29
N THR A 84 -6.95 -20.95 25.80
CA THR A 84 -6.32 -21.03 27.12
C THR A 84 -4.92 -20.43 27.17
N SER A 85 -4.26 -20.24 26.01
CA SER A 85 -2.89 -19.76 25.92
C SER A 85 -2.79 -18.26 25.55
N ILE A 86 -3.91 -17.64 25.21
CA ILE A 86 -3.97 -16.25 24.76
C ILE A 86 -4.77 -15.42 25.75
N PRO A 87 -4.28 -14.22 26.16
CA PRO A 87 -5.04 -13.32 27.02
C PRO A 87 -6.38 -12.94 26.40
N PRO A 88 -7.47 -12.79 27.18
CA PRO A 88 -8.81 -12.49 26.66
C PRO A 88 -8.89 -11.22 25.80
N SER A 89 -8.17 -10.17 26.16
CA SER A 89 -8.11 -8.92 25.38
C SER A 89 -7.45 -9.11 24.01
N GLU A 90 -6.40 -9.90 23.95
CA GLU A 90 -5.74 -10.25 22.68
C GLU A 90 -6.60 -11.18 21.84
N MET A 91 -7.34 -12.10 22.49
CA MET A 91 -8.27 -12.99 21.83
C MET A 91 -9.38 -12.20 21.11
N SER A 92 -10.03 -11.26 21.79
CA SER A 92 -11.07 -10.41 21.21
C SER A 92 -10.56 -9.56 20.05
N HIS A 93 -9.34 -9.03 20.18
CA HIS A 93 -8.68 -8.29 19.10
C HIS A 93 -8.43 -9.16 17.86
N ARG A 94 -7.92 -10.37 18.04
CA ARG A 94 -7.69 -11.32 16.93
C ARG A 94 -8.98 -11.73 16.23
N ILE A 95 -10.06 -12.00 16.99
CA ILE A 95 -11.37 -12.29 16.43
C ILE A 95 -11.87 -11.10 15.60
N SER A 96 -11.77 -9.89 16.15
CA SER A 96 -12.16 -8.65 15.44
C SER A 96 -11.42 -8.50 14.10
N LEU A 97 -10.10 -8.76 14.08
CA LEU A 97 -9.30 -8.69 12.84
C LEU A 97 -9.74 -9.74 11.80
N ILE A 98 -10.01 -10.98 12.24
CA ILE A 98 -10.47 -12.06 11.36
C ILE A 98 -11.83 -11.69 10.76
N LEU A 99 -12.78 -11.20 11.58
CA LEU A 99 -14.10 -10.79 11.11
C LEU A 99 -14.03 -9.58 10.16
N ARG A 100 -13.22 -8.57 10.46
CA ARG A 100 -13.02 -7.41 9.58
C ARG A 100 -12.44 -7.82 8.23
N ARG A 101 -11.49 -8.73 8.23
CA ARG A 101 -10.95 -9.30 6.99
C ARG A 101 -12.03 -10.06 6.22
N TYR A 102 -12.82 -10.88 6.88
CA TYR A 102 -13.94 -11.59 6.27
C TYR A 102 -14.95 -10.63 5.62
N LEU A 103 -15.35 -9.56 6.33
CA LEU A 103 -16.27 -8.54 5.82
C LEU A 103 -15.68 -7.83 4.60
N THR A 104 -14.38 -7.57 4.59
CA THR A 104 -13.71 -6.94 3.45
C THR A 104 -13.68 -7.88 2.24
N GLU A 105 -13.37 -9.15 2.44
CA GLU A 105 -13.25 -10.14 1.36
C GLU A 105 -14.62 -10.55 0.80
N ARG A 106 -15.65 -10.68 1.65
CA ARG A 106 -16.98 -11.16 1.28
C ARG A 106 -17.89 -10.07 0.75
N TYR A 107 -17.87 -8.90 1.40
CA TYR A 107 -18.82 -7.81 1.13
C TYR A 107 -18.17 -6.57 0.52
N ALA A 108 -16.88 -6.61 0.22
CA ALA A 108 -16.09 -5.49 -0.31
C ALA A 108 -16.19 -4.21 0.57
N VAL A 109 -16.47 -4.37 1.87
CA VAL A 109 -16.52 -3.27 2.83
C VAL A 109 -15.11 -3.00 3.33
N PRO A 110 -14.59 -1.75 3.35
CA PRO A 110 -13.25 -1.43 3.85
C PRO A 110 -13.19 -1.52 5.39
N ALA A 111 -13.55 -2.69 5.95
CA ALA A 111 -13.70 -2.92 7.37
C ALA A 111 -12.36 -2.88 8.15
N THR A 112 -11.24 -3.16 7.48
CA THR A 112 -9.90 -3.12 8.09
C THR A 112 -9.39 -1.72 8.37
N ALA A 113 -9.90 -0.70 7.66
CA ALA A 113 -9.49 0.69 7.79
C ALA A 113 -10.50 1.56 8.58
N ARG A 114 -11.56 0.96 9.14
CA ARG A 114 -12.64 1.67 9.81
C ARG A 114 -12.89 1.13 11.22
N THR A 115 -13.43 1.98 12.08
CA THR A 115 -13.90 1.56 13.42
C THR A 115 -15.17 0.73 13.31
N THR A 116 -15.48 -0.06 14.34
CA THR A 116 -16.71 -0.86 14.39
C THR A 116 -17.95 0.02 14.25
N ALA A 117 -17.97 1.17 14.92
CA ALA A 117 -19.08 2.12 14.81
C ALA A 117 -19.26 2.60 13.36
N GLU A 118 -18.18 2.93 12.66
CA GLU A 118 -18.22 3.35 11.26
C GLU A 118 -18.66 2.24 10.32
N ILE A 119 -18.19 0.99 10.52
CA ILE A 119 -18.60 -0.16 9.70
C ILE A 119 -20.12 -0.36 9.77
N PHE A 120 -20.70 -0.23 10.95
CA PHE A 120 -22.12 -0.52 11.16
C PHE A 120 -23.04 0.72 11.09
N SER A 121 -22.52 1.98 11.23
CA SER A 121 -23.31 3.21 11.13
C SER A 121 -23.32 3.83 9.74
N HIS A 122 -22.19 3.90 9.05
CA HIS A 122 -22.05 4.61 7.76
C HIS A 122 -22.83 4.00 6.60
N LEU A 123 -23.26 2.75 6.72
CA LEU A 123 -24.10 2.17 5.69
C LEU A 123 -25.48 2.82 5.57
N ARG A 124 -25.92 3.61 6.56
CA ARG A 124 -27.12 4.46 6.42
C ARG A 124 -26.86 5.70 5.55
N GLN A 125 -25.64 6.23 5.54
CA GLN A 125 -25.32 7.48 4.82
C GLN A 125 -24.94 7.27 3.34
N PHE A 126 -24.33 6.13 2.99
CA PHE A 126 -24.05 5.80 1.58
C PHE A 126 -25.30 5.40 0.79
N GLN A 127 -26.42 5.11 1.47
CA GLN A 127 -27.65 4.61 0.87
C GLN A 127 -28.65 5.70 0.47
N ALA A 128 -28.36 6.98 0.64
CA ALA A 128 -29.27 8.06 0.30
C ALA A 128 -29.54 8.24 -1.22
N GLY A 129 -28.95 7.41 -2.09
CA GLY A 129 -29.12 7.54 -3.52
C GLY A 129 -29.09 6.25 -4.36
N VAL A 130 -28.81 5.07 -3.79
CA VAL A 130 -28.75 3.83 -4.56
C VAL A 130 -29.61 2.77 -3.85
N PRO A 131 -30.55 2.08 -4.54
CA PRO A 131 -31.31 0.98 -3.93
C PRO A 131 -30.36 -0.17 -3.62
N VAL A 132 -30.03 -0.32 -2.34
CA VAL A 132 -29.19 -1.41 -1.87
C VAL A 132 -30.03 -2.69 -1.80
N PRO A 133 -29.60 -3.81 -2.39
CA PRO A 133 -30.30 -5.07 -2.29
C PRO A 133 -30.55 -5.45 -0.83
N ARG A 134 -31.75 -5.93 -0.50
CA ARG A 134 -32.15 -6.35 0.86
C ARG A 134 -31.15 -7.28 1.55
N ALA A 135 -30.38 -8.05 0.79
CA ALA A 135 -29.33 -8.92 1.28
C ALA A 135 -28.17 -8.20 1.99
N GLU A 136 -27.91 -6.91 1.65
CA GLU A 136 -26.79 -6.17 2.23
C GLU A 136 -27.02 -5.68 3.66
N GLY A 137 -28.27 -5.60 4.13
CA GLY A 137 -28.61 -5.25 5.51
C GLY A 137 -28.48 -6.41 6.50
N ALA A 138 -28.75 -7.63 6.05
CA ALA A 138 -28.86 -8.81 6.91
C ALA A 138 -27.51 -9.18 7.59
N TRP A 139 -26.39 -9.05 6.88
CA TRP A 139 -25.08 -9.34 7.46
C TRP A 139 -24.72 -8.39 8.62
N LYS A 140 -25.19 -7.14 8.57
CA LYS A 140 -24.93 -6.16 9.64
C LYS A 140 -25.61 -6.54 10.93
N GLU A 141 -26.89 -6.87 10.86
CA GLU A 141 -27.66 -7.32 12.02
C GLU A 141 -27.03 -8.56 12.63
N ARG A 142 -26.45 -9.42 11.79
CA ARG A 142 -25.80 -10.65 12.19
C ARG A 142 -24.45 -10.45 12.87
N PHE A 143 -23.58 -9.60 12.29
CA PHE A 143 -22.21 -9.41 12.77
C PHE A 143 -22.06 -8.24 13.77
N ALA A 144 -22.98 -7.27 13.81
CA ALA A 144 -22.89 -6.14 14.74
C ALA A 144 -22.80 -6.55 16.21
N PRO A 145 -23.57 -7.54 16.71
CA PRO A 145 -23.47 -7.98 18.11
C PRO A 145 -22.08 -8.54 18.44
N VAL A 146 -21.53 -9.37 17.55
CA VAL A 146 -20.19 -9.97 17.74
C VAL A 146 -19.10 -8.90 17.74
N ALA A 147 -19.17 -7.95 16.80
CA ALA A 147 -18.19 -6.88 16.71
C ALA A 147 -18.22 -5.97 17.94
N ARG A 148 -19.40 -5.62 18.46
CA ARG A 148 -19.56 -4.86 19.71
C ARG A 148 -19.00 -5.63 20.90
N LEU A 149 -19.29 -6.92 21.00
CA LEU A 149 -18.76 -7.74 22.07
C LEU A 149 -17.23 -7.85 22.02
N CYS A 150 -16.62 -7.89 20.82
CA CYS A 150 -15.18 -7.82 20.66
C CYS A 150 -14.62 -6.48 21.18
N ASP A 151 -15.28 -5.36 20.86
CA ASP A 151 -14.87 -4.04 21.35
C ASP A 151 -15.01 -3.96 22.88
N ASP A 152 -16.13 -4.40 23.43
CA ASP A 152 -16.37 -4.42 24.88
C ASP A 152 -15.31 -5.26 25.61
N MET A 153 -14.95 -6.42 25.06
CA MET A 153 -13.91 -7.27 25.64
C MET A 153 -12.50 -6.68 25.49
N SER A 154 -12.26 -5.86 24.46
CA SER A 154 -10.96 -5.23 24.25
C SER A 154 -10.74 -3.99 25.10
N PHE A 155 -11.78 -3.22 25.36
CA PHE A 155 -11.65 -1.87 25.96
C PHE A 155 -12.20 -1.75 27.38
N MET A 156 -13.03 -2.68 27.85
CA MET A 156 -13.50 -2.64 29.23
C MET A 156 -12.43 -3.08 30.22
N PRO A 157 -12.23 -2.34 31.33
CA PRO A 157 -11.21 -2.61 32.33
C PRO A 157 -11.50 -3.82 33.23
N ALA A 158 -12.69 -4.47 33.09
CA ALA A 158 -13.06 -5.61 33.89
C ALA A 158 -12.21 -6.86 33.54
N PRO A 159 -11.76 -7.65 34.54
CA PRO A 159 -11.07 -8.89 34.28
C PRO A 159 -11.99 -9.85 33.52
N ARG A 160 -11.53 -10.35 32.40
CA ARG A 160 -12.27 -11.27 31.55
C ARG A 160 -11.82 -12.70 31.78
N THR A 161 -12.74 -13.64 31.66
CA THR A 161 -12.49 -15.06 31.85
C THR A 161 -12.15 -15.75 30.53
N VAL A 162 -11.52 -16.91 30.63
CA VAL A 162 -11.26 -17.80 29.48
C VAL A 162 -12.60 -18.28 28.88
N ASP A 163 -13.60 -18.51 29.73
CA ASP A 163 -14.93 -18.97 29.30
C ASP A 163 -15.65 -17.91 28.45
N GLU A 164 -15.54 -16.62 28.81
CA GLU A 164 -16.06 -15.52 27.98
C GLU A 164 -15.37 -15.45 26.63
N SER A 165 -14.07 -15.68 26.60
CA SER A 165 -13.30 -15.72 25.34
C SER A 165 -13.72 -16.91 24.47
N MET A 166 -13.98 -18.08 25.08
CA MET A 166 -14.47 -19.27 24.38
C MET A 166 -15.86 -19.00 23.80
N ALA A 167 -16.77 -18.44 24.59
CA ALA A 167 -18.11 -18.09 24.14
C ALA A 167 -18.11 -17.10 22.97
N LEU A 168 -17.20 -16.11 23.00
CA LEU A 168 -17.02 -15.15 21.90
C LEU A 168 -16.55 -15.82 20.61
N VAL A 169 -15.57 -16.73 20.69
CA VAL A 169 -15.09 -17.48 19.52
C VAL A 169 -16.20 -18.35 18.95
N ASP A 170 -16.94 -19.08 19.81
CA ASP A 170 -18.03 -19.95 19.39
C ASP A 170 -19.17 -19.14 18.74
N LEU A 171 -19.49 -17.97 19.29
CA LEU A 171 -20.46 -17.06 18.69
C LEU A 171 -19.99 -16.57 17.31
N ALA A 172 -18.71 -16.21 17.18
CA ALA A 172 -18.16 -15.78 15.89
C ALA A 172 -18.21 -16.89 14.84
N ILE A 173 -17.87 -18.12 15.22
CA ILE A 173 -17.97 -19.31 14.34
C ILE A 173 -19.42 -19.51 13.90
N ALA A 174 -20.36 -19.53 14.84
CA ALA A 174 -21.79 -19.72 14.54
C ALA A 174 -22.30 -18.68 13.53
N ARG A 175 -21.96 -17.40 13.70
CA ARG A 175 -22.37 -16.33 12.79
C ARG A 175 -21.78 -16.44 11.39
N VAL A 176 -20.53 -16.94 11.29
CA VAL A 176 -19.90 -17.18 9.98
C VAL A 176 -20.48 -18.44 9.32
N GLU A 177 -20.83 -19.48 10.10
CA GLU A 177 -21.48 -20.69 9.58
C GLU A 177 -22.90 -20.43 9.05
N GLU A 178 -23.66 -19.53 9.68
CA GLU A 178 -24.99 -19.10 9.19
C GLU A 178 -24.95 -18.51 7.76
N GLU A 179 -23.77 -18.06 7.31
CA GLU A 179 -23.56 -17.58 5.93
C GLU A 179 -23.37 -18.71 4.91
N ARG A 180 -23.25 -19.94 5.38
CA ARG A 180 -23.06 -21.12 4.51
C ARG A 180 -24.35 -21.57 3.83
N VAL A 181 -25.49 -21.17 4.38
CA VAL A 181 -26.82 -21.48 3.89
C VAL A 181 -27.26 -20.47 2.85
#